data_4769cd19abf48967df6a7dab1b8f6ee5
#
_entry.id   4769cd19abf48967df6a7dab1b8f6ee5
#
_cell.length_a   1.000
_cell.length_b   1.000
_cell.length_c   1.000
_cell.angle_alpha   90.00
_cell.angle_beta   90.00
_cell.angle_gamma   90.00
#
_symmetry.space_group_name_H-M   'P 1'
#
loop_
_entity.id
_entity.type
_entity.pdbx_description
1 polymer ?
#
loop_
_entity_poly.entity_id
_entity_poly.type
_entity_poly.pdbx_seq_one_letter_code
_entity_poly.pdbx_strand_id
1 'polypeptide(L)'
;MIAPDTGSDKDGAHLFLVESVMTDVVILGAKRTPVGSFLGSLASVAAPRLGAAAIEAVLSQGGVAADKVEQVLFGNVLQAGLGQAPARQAAIYGGLPASVGAVTLHKVCGSGLRAVMDGANAIKAGEWSVVIAGGMESMSNSPHILPNSRGGYRMGNVQAVDTMVHDGLWDPYGDKHMGSCAELCATRYGFTREEQDAFALTSYTRARASVEGGLFKDEIAPVNVPQRRGDPIVVDTDEEPFKAPLEKMPTLRPAFDKAGTITA
;
A
#
# COMPACT_ATOMS: atom_id res chain seq x y z
N MET A 1 26.41 -4.67 -3.56
CA MET A 1 26.79 -4.60 -2.13
C MET A 1 27.58 -3.31 -1.97
N ILE A 2 27.01 -2.32 -1.28
CA ILE A 2 27.69 -1.03 -1.01
C ILE A 2 28.07 -1.09 0.47
N ALA A 3 29.36 -1.06 0.76
CA ALA A 3 29.89 -0.99 2.13
C ALA A 3 30.72 0.28 2.26
N PRO A 4 30.83 0.87 3.45
CA PRO A 4 31.72 2.02 3.66
C PRO A 4 33.17 1.60 3.39
N ASP A 5 33.90 2.48 2.74
CA ASP A 5 35.34 2.32 2.56
C ASP A 5 36.04 2.49 3.92
N THR A 6 36.66 1.43 4.43
CA THR A 6 37.50 1.46 5.65
C THR A 6 38.95 1.67 5.32
N GLY A 7 39.26 2.58 4.38
CA GLY A 7 40.62 2.92 4.00
C GLY A 7 41.50 3.21 5.23
N SER A 8 42.53 2.41 5.44
CA SER A 8 43.55 2.61 6.46
C SER A 8 44.48 3.76 6.07
N ASP A 9 44.16 4.95 6.55
CA ASP A 9 45.10 6.07 6.44
C ASP A 9 46.09 6.03 7.59
N LYS A 10 47.37 5.87 7.26
CA LYS A 10 48.49 5.77 8.18
C LYS A 10 49.22 7.11 8.30
N ASP A 11 48.52 8.23 8.29
CA ASP A 11 49.21 9.49 8.64
C ASP A 11 48.21 10.49 9.25
N GLY A 12 48.46 10.84 10.50
CA GLY A 12 48.05 12.05 11.19
C GLY A 12 46.53 12.42 11.15
N ALA A 13 45.70 11.64 11.85
CA ALA A 13 44.27 11.94 11.97
C ALA A 13 44.06 13.26 12.72
N HIS A 14 43.79 14.34 11.98
CA HIS A 14 42.85 15.36 12.47
C HIS A 14 41.47 14.73 12.50
N LEU A 15 41.08 14.26 13.68
CA LEU A 15 39.72 13.83 13.97
C LEU A 15 38.84 15.10 13.87
N PHE A 16 38.34 15.40 12.69
CA PHE A 16 37.20 16.29 12.57
C PHE A 16 36.02 15.55 13.21
N LEU A 17 35.74 15.87 14.47
CA LEU A 17 34.44 15.64 15.05
C LEU A 17 33.45 16.47 14.22
N VAL A 18 32.96 15.88 13.14
CA VAL A 18 31.73 16.34 12.53
C VAL A 18 30.67 16.05 13.59
N GLU A 19 30.29 17.09 14.38
CA GLU A 19 29.05 17.03 15.11
C GLU A 19 27.99 16.69 14.08
N SER A 20 27.55 15.45 14.04
CA SER A 20 26.41 15.06 13.21
C SER A 20 25.20 15.77 13.84
N VAL A 21 24.88 16.94 13.34
CA VAL A 21 23.59 17.56 13.60
C VAL A 21 22.57 16.55 13.10
N MET A 22 21.99 15.79 14.03
CA MET A 22 20.89 14.87 13.70
C MET A 22 19.75 15.72 13.18
N THR A 23 19.53 15.68 11.87
CA THR A 23 18.41 16.37 11.25
C THR A 23 17.14 15.67 11.71
N ASP A 24 16.30 16.39 12.44
CA ASP A 24 14.98 15.89 12.82
C ASP A 24 14.09 15.81 11.58
N VAL A 25 13.44 14.68 11.41
CA VAL A 25 12.47 14.46 10.34
C VAL A 25 11.08 14.59 10.92
N VAL A 26 10.29 15.50 10.35
CA VAL A 26 8.93 15.77 10.79
C VAL A 26 7.91 15.38 9.72
N ILE A 27 6.70 15.01 10.14
CA ILE A 27 5.58 14.73 9.27
C ILE A 27 4.72 16.00 9.16
N LEU A 28 4.66 16.60 7.96
CA LEU A 28 3.92 17.83 7.70
C LEU A 28 2.44 17.58 7.39
N GLY A 29 2.10 16.38 6.92
CA GLY A 29 0.74 15.99 6.62
C GLY A 29 0.62 14.48 6.45
N ALA A 30 -0.58 13.95 6.70
CA ALA A 30 -0.91 12.54 6.51
C ALA A 30 -2.34 12.42 5.98
N LYS A 31 -2.48 11.84 4.79
CA LYS A 31 -3.77 11.64 4.11
C LYS A 31 -3.86 10.24 3.53
N ARG A 32 -5.08 9.72 3.48
CA ARG A 32 -5.41 8.47 2.81
C ARG A 32 -6.73 8.60 2.04
N THR A 33 -6.91 7.80 1.04
CA THR A 33 -8.25 7.60 0.45
C THR A 33 -9.13 6.77 1.39
N PRO A 34 -10.46 6.75 1.19
CA PRO A 34 -11.29 5.72 1.79
C PRO A 34 -10.80 4.33 1.43
N VAL A 35 -11.00 3.36 2.31
CA VAL A 35 -10.76 1.94 2.05
C VAL A 35 -11.98 1.36 1.33
N GLY A 36 -11.84 1.06 0.04
CA GLY A 36 -12.87 0.40 -0.76
C GLY A 36 -12.85 -1.12 -0.53
N SER A 37 -14.01 -1.75 -0.71
CA SER A 37 -14.07 -3.20 -0.77
C SER A 37 -13.61 -3.73 -2.12
N PHE A 38 -13.24 -5.01 -2.15
CA PHE A 38 -12.96 -5.70 -3.42
C PHE A 38 -14.18 -5.63 -4.34
N LEU A 39 -13.98 -5.15 -5.58
CA LEU A 39 -15.03 -4.85 -6.55
C LEU A 39 -16.12 -3.88 -6.04
N GLY A 40 -15.77 -3.04 -5.06
CA GLY A 40 -16.66 -2.05 -4.46
C GLY A 40 -16.61 -0.68 -5.14
N SER A 41 -16.90 0.37 -4.35
CA SER A 41 -17.06 1.76 -4.82
C SER A 41 -15.86 2.34 -5.56
N LEU A 42 -14.64 1.91 -5.22
CA LEU A 42 -13.38 2.36 -5.85
C LEU A 42 -12.88 1.41 -6.96
N ALA A 43 -13.63 0.36 -7.30
CA ALA A 43 -13.17 -0.68 -8.23
C ALA A 43 -12.74 -0.17 -9.61
N SER A 44 -13.35 0.89 -10.11
CA SER A 44 -13.01 1.47 -11.43
C SER A 44 -11.82 2.43 -11.42
N VAL A 45 -11.25 2.70 -10.23
CA VAL A 45 -10.16 3.67 -10.08
C VAL A 45 -8.81 2.93 -10.01
N ALA A 46 -7.94 3.21 -10.96
CA ALA A 46 -6.59 2.62 -10.98
C ALA A 46 -5.74 3.13 -9.82
N ALA A 47 -4.82 2.29 -9.31
CA ALA A 47 -3.97 2.62 -8.18
C ALA A 47 -3.23 3.97 -8.30
N PRO A 48 -2.64 4.38 -9.45
CA PRO A 48 -2.02 5.69 -9.58
C PRO A 48 -2.99 6.88 -9.41
N ARG A 49 -4.27 6.69 -9.68
CA ARG A 49 -5.28 7.73 -9.44
C ARG A 49 -5.66 7.84 -7.96
N LEU A 50 -5.70 6.72 -7.25
CA LEU A 50 -5.86 6.72 -5.78
C LEU A 50 -4.66 7.40 -5.11
N GLY A 51 -3.45 7.05 -5.53
CA GLY A 51 -2.22 7.70 -5.07
C GLY A 51 -2.21 9.21 -5.33
N ALA A 52 -2.69 9.64 -6.50
CA ALA A 52 -2.80 11.05 -6.87
C ALA A 52 -3.74 11.83 -5.93
N ALA A 53 -4.91 11.27 -5.60
CA ALA A 53 -5.84 11.90 -4.67
C ALA A 53 -5.21 12.11 -3.27
N ALA A 54 -4.44 11.12 -2.79
CA ALA A 54 -3.71 11.26 -1.53
C ALA A 54 -2.58 12.30 -1.60
N ILE A 55 -1.86 12.37 -2.72
CA ILE A 55 -0.80 13.38 -2.95
C ILE A 55 -1.39 14.78 -2.93
N GLU A 56 -2.45 15.03 -3.69
CA GLU A 56 -3.13 16.33 -3.75
C GLU A 56 -3.61 16.76 -2.35
N ALA A 57 -4.23 15.85 -1.62
CA ALA A 57 -4.74 16.13 -0.29
C ALA A 57 -3.63 16.39 0.75
N VAL A 58 -2.52 15.65 0.70
CA VAL A 58 -1.42 15.85 1.66
C VAL A 58 -0.66 17.14 1.39
N LEU A 59 -0.52 17.57 0.15
CA LEU A 59 0.06 18.88 -0.20
C LEU A 59 -0.78 20.01 0.37
N SER A 60 -2.10 19.93 0.21
CA SER A 60 -3.04 20.90 0.76
C SER A 60 -2.99 20.96 2.30
N GLN A 61 -2.97 19.81 2.96
CA GLN A 61 -2.90 19.72 4.43
C GLN A 61 -1.57 20.25 4.97
N GLY A 62 -0.46 19.88 4.36
CA GLY A 62 0.88 20.25 4.80
C GLY A 62 1.26 21.70 4.47
N GLY A 63 0.47 22.39 3.64
CA GLY A 63 0.79 23.73 3.18
C GLY A 63 2.08 23.81 2.35
N VAL A 64 2.47 22.69 1.71
CA VAL A 64 3.70 22.59 0.93
C VAL A 64 3.40 22.84 -0.54
N ALA A 65 4.09 23.79 -1.14
CA ALA A 65 3.98 24.05 -2.57
C ALA A 65 4.53 22.85 -3.38
N ALA A 66 3.84 22.49 -4.46
CA ALA A 66 4.17 21.30 -5.26
C ALA A 66 5.60 21.33 -5.82
N ASP A 67 6.15 22.50 -6.11
CA ASP A 67 7.52 22.71 -6.62
C ASP A 67 8.61 22.54 -5.55
N LYS A 68 8.23 22.43 -4.28
CA LYS A 68 9.14 22.15 -3.16
C LYS A 68 9.31 20.66 -2.88
N VAL A 69 8.47 19.82 -3.44
CA VAL A 69 8.63 18.37 -3.33
C VAL A 69 9.75 17.92 -4.25
N GLU A 70 10.74 17.23 -3.69
CA GLU A 70 11.90 16.76 -4.44
C GLU A 70 11.74 15.31 -4.89
N GLN A 71 11.03 14.50 -4.09
CA GLN A 71 10.89 13.06 -4.37
C GLN A 71 9.53 12.52 -3.92
N VAL A 72 9.02 11.55 -4.68
CA VAL A 72 7.88 10.69 -4.32
C VAL A 72 8.35 9.25 -4.19
N LEU A 73 8.11 8.64 -3.04
CA LEU A 73 8.40 7.23 -2.77
C LEU A 73 7.09 6.51 -2.50
N PHE A 74 6.58 5.74 -3.46
CA PHE A 74 5.30 5.05 -3.32
C PHE A 74 5.43 3.55 -3.47
N GLY A 75 4.93 2.83 -2.46
CA GLY A 75 4.74 1.39 -2.51
C GLY A 75 3.61 1.03 -3.47
N ASN A 76 3.82 -0.01 -4.29
CA ASN A 76 2.80 -0.61 -5.11
C ASN A 76 3.20 -2.05 -5.41
N VAL A 77 2.36 -3.02 -5.10
CA VAL A 77 2.61 -4.45 -5.25
C VAL A 77 2.13 -4.94 -6.60
N LEU A 78 0.87 -4.68 -6.93
CA LEU A 78 0.19 -5.21 -8.12
C LEU A 78 0.33 -4.22 -9.29
N GLN A 79 1.49 -4.26 -9.94
CA GLN A 79 1.86 -3.29 -10.97
C GLN A 79 1.47 -3.72 -12.39
N ALA A 80 1.06 -4.98 -12.58
CA ALA A 80 0.70 -5.48 -13.89
C ALA A 80 -0.44 -4.66 -14.53
N GLY A 81 -0.23 -4.20 -15.76
CA GLY A 81 -1.23 -3.40 -16.50
C GLY A 81 -1.34 -1.93 -16.12
N LEU A 82 -0.62 -1.44 -15.10
CA LEU A 82 -0.67 -0.02 -14.69
C LEU A 82 0.16 0.91 -15.60
N GLY A 83 0.98 0.35 -16.48
CA GLY A 83 1.91 1.13 -17.30
C GLY A 83 3.23 1.42 -16.59
N GLN A 84 4.01 2.35 -17.14
CA GLN A 84 5.35 2.66 -16.61
C GLN A 84 5.27 3.44 -15.30
N ALA A 85 6.14 3.08 -14.35
CA ALA A 85 6.43 3.85 -13.14
C ALA A 85 5.17 4.37 -12.41
N PRO A 86 4.36 3.49 -11.79
CA PRO A 86 3.09 3.88 -11.16
C PRO A 86 3.20 5.05 -10.17
N ALA A 87 4.27 5.14 -9.37
CA ALA A 87 4.51 6.27 -8.47
C ALA A 87 4.70 7.59 -9.25
N ARG A 88 5.36 7.54 -10.42
CA ARG A 88 5.51 8.70 -11.29
C ARG A 88 4.17 9.16 -11.84
N GLN A 89 3.31 8.21 -12.25
CA GLN A 89 1.95 8.54 -12.69
C GLN A 89 1.17 9.22 -11.55
N ALA A 90 1.22 8.67 -10.34
CA ALA A 90 0.56 9.26 -9.18
C ALA A 90 1.06 10.68 -8.88
N ALA A 91 2.37 10.91 -8.95
CA ALA A 91 2.99 12.22 -8.77
C ALA A 91 2.45 13.27 -9.77
N ILE A 92 2.47 12.95 -11.05
CA ILE A 92 1.99 13.85 -12.11
C ILE A 92 0.48 14.08 -12.02
N TYR A 93 -0.30 13.01 -11.81
CA TYR A 93 -1.75 13.13 -11.66
C TYR A 93 -2.16 13.89 -10.39
N GLY A 94 -1.33 13.84 -9.33
CA GLY A 94 -1.51 14.60 -8.08
C GLY A 94 -0.99 16.04 -8.14
N GLY A 95 -0.65 16.54 -9.33
CA GLY A 95 -0.32 17.95 -9.55
C GLY A 95 1.14 18.33 -9.27
N LEU A 96 2.03 17.35 -9.09
CA LEU A 96 3.47 17.64 -8.95
C LEU A 96 4.10 17.95 -10.30
N PRO A 97 5.11 18.86 -10.36
CA PRO A 97 5.78 19.20 -11.59
C PRO A 97 6.61 18.03 -12.15
N ALA A 98 6.89 18.07 -13.44
CA ALA A 98 7.66 17.03 -14.12
C ALA A 98 9.12 16.90 -13.62
N SER A 99 9.63 17.89 -12.90
CA SER A 99 10.96 17.88 -12.29
C SER A 99 11.08 16.99 -11.06
N VAL A 100 9.96 16.67 -10.40
CA VAL A 100 9.96 15.82 -9.19
C VAL A 100 10.38 14.40 -9.53
N GLY A 101 11.30 13.82 -8.76
CA GLY A 101 11.67 12.41 -8.85
C GLY A 101 10.53 11.51 -8.34
N ALA A 102 10.44 10.27 -8.83
CA ALA A 102 9.47 9.31 -8.31
C ALA A 102 10.00 7.88 -8.40
N VAL A 103 9.85 7.12 -7.32
CA VAL A 103 10.24 5.71 -7.25
C VAL A 103 9.05 4.88 -6.81
N THR A 104 8.73 3.84 -7.59
CA THR A 104 7.80 2.79 -7.17
C THR A 104 8.61 1.70 -6.49
N LEU A 105 8.28 1.40 -5.24
CA LEU A 105 8.97 0.36 -4.47
C LEU A 105 8.04 -0.78 -4.09
N HIS A 106 8.61 -1.96 -3.93
CA HIS A 106 7.87 -3.17 -3.63
C HIS A 106 8.55 -3.94 -2.49
N LYS A 107 7.86 -4.02 -1.36
CA LYS A 107 8.18 -4.85 -0.20
C LYS A 107 6.92 -5.53 0.32
N VAL A 108 6.10 -6.07 -0.60
CA VAL A 108 4.79 -6.65 -0.33
C VAL A 108 3.96 -5.71 0.57
N CYS A 109 3.24 -6.21 1.57
CA CYS A 109 2.36 -5.41 2.44
C CYS A 109 3.10 -4.30 3.21
N GLY A 110 4.42 -4.39 3.39
CA GLY A 110 5.25 -3.38 4.06
C GLY A 110 5.74 -2.24 3.16
N SER A 111 5.31 -2.18 1.90
CA SER A 111 5.85 -1.22 0.91
C SER A 111 5.63 0.24 1.31
N GLY A 112 4.43 0.59 1.76
CA GLY A 112 4.12 1.96 2.16
C GLY A 112 4.95 2.42 3.37
N LEU A 113 5.07 1.59 4.40
CA LEU A 113 5.91 1.89 5.56
C LEU A 113 7.39 1.97 5.16
N ARG A 114 7.85 1.09 4.26
CA ARG A 114 9.21 1.14 3.74
C ARG A 114 9.49 2.46 3.02
N ALA A 115 8.56 2.97 2.25
CA ALA A 115 8.66 4.28 1.60
C ALA A 115 8.89 5.41 2.61
N VAL A 116 8.15 5.41 3.73
CA VAL A 116 8.32 6.38 4.80
C VAL A 116 9.71 6.28 5.44
N MET A 117 10.17 5.06 5.71
CA MET A 117 11.51 4.82 6.28
C MET A 117 12.62 5.29 5.33
N ASP A 118 12.50 5.01 4.03
CA ASP A 118 13.49 5.42 3.03
C ASP A 118 13.51 6.94 2.87
N GLY A 119 12.33 7.59 2.84
CA GLY A 119 12.23 9.05 2.82
C GLY A 119 12.88 9.71 4.04
N ALA A 120 12.60 9.19 5.24
CA ALA A 120 13.22 9.70 6.47
C ALA A 120 14.75 9.52 6.47
N ASN A 121 15.25 8.38 5.97
CA ASN A 121 16.69 8.13 5.88
C ASN A 121 17.36 9.06 4.86
N ALA A 122 16.73 9.31 3.72
CA ALA A 122 17.27 10.20 2.70
C ALA A 122 17.32 11.66 3.18
N ILE A 123 16.30 12.14 3.92
CA ILE A 123 16.33 13.46 4.57
C ILE A 123 17.47 13.55 5.57
N LYS A 124 17.66 12.53 6.43
CA LYS A 124 18.78 12.48 7.39
C LYS A 124 20.15 12.45 6.71
N ALA A 125 20.22 11.82 5.54
CA ALA A 125 21.45 11.78 4.73
C ALA A 125 21.71 13.09 3.96
N GLY A 126 20.78 14.05 3.98
CA GLY A 126 20.88 15.30 3.24
C GLY A 126 20.65 15.17 1.74
N GLU A 127 20.07 14.05 1.29
CA GLU A 127 19.78 13.82 -0.13
C GLU A 127 18.58 14.66 -0.59
N TRP A 128 17.53 14.74 0.24
CA TRP A 128 16.31 15.51 -0.01
C TRP A 128 15.86 16.24 1.25
N SER A 129 15.09 17.31 1.06
CA SER A 129 14.50 18.10 2.13
C SER A 129 13.00 17.84 2.29
N VAL A 130 12.28 17.61 1.19
CA VAL A 130 10.83 17.39 1.19
C VAL A 130 10.48 16.17 0.33
N VAL A 131 9.89 15.18 0.98
CA VAL A 131 9.54 13.90 0.36
C VAL A 131 8.07 13.59 0.60
N ILE A 132 7.38 13.10 -0.42
CA ILE A 132 6.08 12.45 -0.25
C ILE A 132 6.31 10.93 -0.24
N ALA A 133 5.95 10.28 0.86
CA ALA A 133 6.14 8.85 1.04
C ALA A 133 4.82 8.16 1.42
N GLY A 134 4.56 7.01 0.84
CA GLY A 134 3.34 6.25 1.11
C GLY A 134 3.20 5.05 0.18
N GLY A 135 1.97 4.81 -0.28
CA GLY A 135 1.68 3.72 -1.20
C GLY A 135 0.28 3.82 -1.78
N MET A 136 0.00 2.96 -2.72
CA MET A 136 -1.28 2.85 -3.40
C MET A 136 -1.49 1.42 -3.87
N GLU A 137 -2.73 0.96 -3.87
CA GLU A 137 -3.08 -0.36 -4.39
C GLU A 137 -4.51 -0.38 -4.90
N SER A 138 -4.77 -1.17 -5.93
CA SER A 138 -6.12 -1.46 -6.41
C SER A 138 -6.21 -2.93 -6.81
N MET A 139 -6.60 -3.77 -5.86
CA MET A 139 -6.73 -5.21 -6.09
C MET A 139 -7.82 -5.53 -7.10
N SER A 140 -8.87 -4.73 -7.16
CA SER A 140 -9.98 -4.87 -8.13
C SER A 140 -9.54 -4.68 -9.58
N ASN A 141 -8.44 -3.95 -9.83
CA ASN A 141 -7.88 -3.72 -11.16
C ASN A 141 -6.71 -4.64 -11.51
N SER A 142 -6.40 -5.60 -10.65
CA SER A 142 -5.34 -6.57 -10.90
C SER A 142 -5.74 -7.51 -12.05
N PRO A 143 -4.96 -7.60 -13.14
CA PRO A 143 -5.34 -8.38 -14.29
C PRO A 143 -5.03 -9.86 -14.12
N HIS A 144 -5.67 -10.69 -14.94
CA HIS A 144 -5.18 -12.04 -15.21
C HIS A 144 -4.15 -12.00 -16.34
N ILE A 145 -3.10 -12.77 -16.25
CA ILE A 145 -2.04 -12.88 -17.25
C ILE A 145 -2.04 -14.26 -17.90
N LEU A 146 -1.53 -14.31 -19.11
CA LEU A 146 -1.28 -15.54 -19.84
C LEU A 146 0.23 -15.80 -19.89
N PRO A 147 0.79 -16.64 -19.00
CA PRO A 147 2.21 -16.98 -19.01
C PRO A 147 2.61 -17.60 -20.36
N ASN A 148 3.85 -17.32 -20.79
CA ASN A 148 4.40 -17.85 -22.04
C ASN A 148 3.70 -17.38 -23.34
N SER A 149 2.73 -16.47 -23.27
CA SER A 149 2.00 -15.98 -24.46
C SER A 149 2.90 -15.34 -25.52
N ARG A 150 4.03 -14.73 -25.12
CA ARG A 150 4.99 -14.11 -26.03
C ARG A 150 5.66 -15.12 -26.98
N GLY A 151 5.87 -16.37 -26.51
CA GLY A 151 6.37 -17.47 -27.34
C GLY A 151 5.29 -18.16 -28.16
N GLY A 152 4.03 -17.82 -27.95
CA GLY A 152 2.85 -18.43 -28.58
C GLY A 152 2.47 -19.78 -27.96
N TYR A 153 1.19 -20.11 -28.08
CA TYR A 153 0.63 -21.40 -27.67
C TYR A 153 0.38 -22.26 -28.90
N ARG A 154 0.96 -23.46 -28.93
CA ARG A 154 0.86 -24.33 -30.12
C ARG A 154 -0.39 -25.22 -30.10
N MET A 155 -0.57 -26.00 -29.03
CA MET A 155 -1.67 -26.96 -28.90
C MET A 155 -1.98 -27.19 -27.43
N GLY A 156 -3.26 -27.35 -27.09
CA GLY A 156 -3.75 -27.55 -25.72
C GLY A 156 -4.31 -26.31 -25.10
N ASN A 157 -4.89 -26.46 -23.89
CA ASN A 157 -5.50 -25.38 -23.13
C ASN A 157 -4.44 -24.48 -22.49
N VAL A 158 -4.79 -23.20 -22.29
CA VAL A 158 -3.97 -22.22 -21.59
C VAL A 158 -4.69 -21.81 -20.32
N GLN A 159 -3.98 -21.72 -19.23
CA GLN A 159 -4.49 -21.24 -17.95
C GLN A 159 -4.11 -19.78 -17.76
N ALA A 160 -5.08 -18.94 -17.46
CA ALA A 160 -4.86 -17.58 -17.00
C ALA A 160 -4.47 -17.59 -15.52
N VAL A 161 -3.52 -16.75 -15.14
CA VAL A 161 -3.04 -16.61 -13.76
C VAL A 161 -3.55 -15.29 -13.19
N ASP A 162 -4.21 -15.35 -12.05
CA ASP A 162 -4.65 -14.17 -11.28
C ASP A 162 -3.44 -13.52 -10.62
N THR A 163 -3.07 -12.31 -11.05
CA THR A 163 -1.92 -11.60 -10.51
C THR A 163 -2.16 -11.08 -9.08
N MET A 164 -3.40 -10.86 -8.68
CA MET A 164 -3.72 -10.49 -7.30
C MET A 164 -3.28 -11.60 -6.33
N VAL A 165 -3.57 -12.85 -6.68
CA VAL A 165 -3.18 -14.01 -5.88
C VAL A 165 -1.69 -14.30 -6.06
N HIS A 166 -1.24 -14.45 -7.31
CA HIS A 166 0.12 -14.92 -7.64
C HIS A 166 1.21 -13.95 -7.16
N ASP A 167 1.03 -12.64 -7.39
CA ASP A 167 2.06 -11.64 -7.11
C ASP A 167 1.89 -11.00 -5.71
N GLY A 168 0.67 -11.01 -5.16
CA GLY A 168 0.37 -10.33 -3.89
C GLY A 168 0.10 -11.24 -2.70
N LEU A 169 -0.47 -12.43 -2.91
CA LEU A 169 -0.99 -13.28 -1.83
C LEU A 169 -0.40 -14.69 -1.77
N TRP A 170 0.52 -15.03 -2.68
CA TRP A 170 1.16 -16.34 -2.74
C TRP A 170 2.58 -16.30 -2.19
N ASP A 171 2.91 -17.22 -1.29
CA ASP A 171 4.27 -17.46 -0.84
C ASP A 171 4.99 -18.38 -1.84
N PRO A 172 5.93 -17.86 -2.64
CA PRO A 172 6.61 -18.67 -3.66
C PRO A 172 7.62 -19.67 -3.07
N TYR A 173 8.03 -19.51 -1.83
CA TYR A 173 8.98 -20.38 -1.15
C TYR A 173 8.27 -21.58 -0.51
N GLY A 174 7.15 -21.34 0.13
CA GLY A 174 6.32 -22.37 0.76
C GLY A 174 5.22 -22.91 -0.13
N ASP A 175 5.08 -22.38 -1.37
CA ASP A 175 4.05 -22.74 -2.34
C ASP A 175 2.64 -22.77 -1.75
N LYS A 176 2.23 -21.65 -1.12
CA LYS A 176 0.96 -21.56 -0.44
C LYS A 176 0.40 -20.13 -0.37
N HIS A 177 -0.91 -20.04 -0.26
CA HIS A 177 -1.60 -18.76 -0.04
C HIS A 177 -1.30 -18.18 1.35
N MET A 178 -1.34 -16.83 1.48
CA MET A 178 -1.16 -16.16 2.78
C MET A 178 -2.17 -16.62 3.85
N GLY A 179 -3.38 -17.00 3.46
CA GLY A 179 -4.36 -17.59 4.39
C GLY A 179 -3.89 -18.93 4.97
N SER A 180 -3.20 -19.77 4.18
CA SER A 180 -2.57 -20.99 4.69
C SER A 180 -1.40 -20.67 5.65
N CYS A 181 -0.69 -19.56 5.43
CA CYS A 181 0.31 -19.07 6.39
C CYS A 181 -0.35 -18.62 7.70
N ALA A 182 -1.55 -18.03 7.62
CA ALA A 182 -2.32 -17.66 8.80
C ALA A 182 -2.77 -18.91 9.60
N GLU A 183 -3.18 -20.01 8.95
CA GLU A 183 -3.46 -21.30 9.60
C GLU A 183 -2.23 -21.85 10.35
N LEU A 184 -1.04 -21.76 9.72
CA LEU A 184 0.21 -22.13 10.39
C LEU A 184 0.49 -21.27 11.63
N CYS A 185 0.20 -19.97 11.53
CA CYS A 185 0.33 -19.03 12.66
C CYS A 185 -0.64 -19.40 13.79
N ALA A 186 -1.92 -19.61 13.46
CA ALA A 186 -2.95 -20.00 14.44
C ALA A 186 -2.57 -21.30 15.18
N THR A 187 -2.13 -22.32 14.43
CA THR A 187 -1.67 -23.59 14.98
C THR A 187 -0.44 -23.42 15.88
N ARG A 188 0.57 -22.67 15.39
CA ARG A 188 1.84 -22.49 16.13
C ARG A 188 1.67 -21.76 17.46
N TYR A 189 0.80 -20.78 17.50
CA TYR A 189 0.57 -19.94 18.69
C TYR A 189 -0.66 -20.35 19.50
N GLY A 190 -1.42 -21.35 19.03
CA GLY A 190 -2.59 -21.89 19.73
C GLY A 190 -3.77 -20.92 19.74
N PHE A 191 -3.92 -20.06 18.74
CA PHE A 191 -5.07 -19.16 18.64
C PHE A 191 -6.33 -19.94 18.28
N THR A 192 -7.35 -19.83 19.11
CA THR A 192 -8.65 -20.46 18.86
C THR A 192 -9.46 -19.65 17.85
N ARG A 193 -10.47 -20.27 17.26
CA ARG A 193 -11.42 -19.60 16.38
C ARG A 193 -12.18 -18.48 17.13
N GLU A 194 -12.58 -18.72 18.35
CA GLU A 194 -13.31 -17.78 19.19
C GLU A 194 -12.47 -16.52 19.47
N GLU A 195 -11.18 -16.69 19.76
CA GLU A 195 -10.25 -15.56 19.96
C GLU A 195 -10.08 -14.73 18.69
N GLN A 196 -9.97 -15.38 17.53
CA GLN A 196 -9.88 -14.72 16.23
C GLN A 196 -11.15 -13.92 15.92
N ASP A 197 -12.32 -14.53 16.10
CA ASP A 197 -13.62 -13.88 15.89
C ASP A 197 -13.83 -12.71 16.87
N ALA A 198 -13.46 -12.84 18.14
CA ALA A 198 -13.55 -11.77 19.13
C ALA A 198 -12.65 -10.57 18.76
N PHE A 199 -11.43 -10.84 18.29
CA PHE A 199 -10.53 -9.81 17.81
C PHE A 199 -11.10 -9.09 16.59
N ALA A 200 -11.58 -9.84 15.59
CA ALA A 200 -12.18 -9.30 14.38
C ALA A 200 -13.42 -8.45 14.70
N LEU A 201 -14.32 -8.95 15.55
CA LEU A 201 -15.51 -8.23 16.01
C LEU A 201 -15.14 -6.89 16.68
N THR A 202 -14.13 -6.90 17.53
CA THR A 202 -13.61 -5.69 18.17
C THR A 202 -13.09 -4.69 17.13
N SER A 203 -12.34 -5.17 16.15
CA SER A 203 -11.80 -4.34 15.07
C SER A 203 -12.89 -3.68 14.23
N TYR A 204 -13.88 -4.46 13.79
CA TYR A 204 -15.04 -3.94 13.04
C TYR A 204 -15.85 -2.93 13.85
N THR A 205 -16.13 -3.24 15.12
CA THR A 205 -16.89 -2.35 16.01
C THR A 205 -16.19 -1.01 16.19
N ARG A 206 -14.88 -1.03 16.41
CA ARG A 206 -14.06 0.20 16.51
C ARG A 206 -14.05 0.98 15.21
N ALA A 207 -13.88 0.31 14.07
CA ALA A 207 -13.87 0.97 12.76
C ALA A 207 -15.21 1.66 12.47
N ARG A 208 -16.34 0.96 12.69
CA ARG A 208 -17.68 1.56 12.53
C ARG A 208 -17.87 2.76 13.42
N ALA A 209 -17.59 2.65 14.71
CA ALA A 209 -17.70 3.75 15.65
C ALA A 209 -16.82 4.95 15.27
N SER A 210 -15.61 4.70 14.75
CA SER A 210 -14.71 5.74 14.28
C SER A 210 -15.24 6.47 13.06
N VAL A 211 -15.79 5.75 12.07
CA VAL A 211 -16.41 6.33 10.88
C VAL A 211 -17.65 7.14 11.26
N GLU A 212 -18.58 6.54 12.02
CA GLU A 212 -19.82 7.19 12.47
C GLU A 212 -19.55 8.41 13.36
N GLY A 213 -18.53 8.32 14.22
CA GLY A 213 -18.07 9.44 15.07
C GLY A 213 -17.24 10.49 14.34
N GLY A 214 -16.95 10.29 13.05
CA GLY A 214 -16.20 11.23 12.22
C GLY A 214 -14.71 11.34 12.56
N LEU A 215 -14.12 10.38 13.27
CA LEU A 215 -12.72 10.40 13.69
C LEU A 215 -11.74 10.37 12.51
N PHE A 216 -12.16 9.86 11.34
CA PHE A 216 -11.33 9.75 10.15
C PHE A 216 -11.49 10.93 9.16
N LYS A 217 -12.36 11.91 9.46
CA LYS A 217 -12.64 13.02 8.53
C LYS A 217 -11.40 13.82 8.14
N ASP A 218 -10.50 14.03 9.09
CA ASP A 218 -9.30 14.85 8.88
C ASP A 218 -8.22 14.11 8.10
N GLU A 219 -8.26 12.79 8.03
CA GLU A 219 -7.28 11.98 7.30
C GLU A 219 -7.78 11.55 5.92
N ILE A 220 -9.09 11.41 5.71
CA ILE A 220 -9.66 10.95 4.45
C ILE A 220 -9.59 12.04 3.38
N ALA A 221 -9.04 11.68 2.23
CA ALA A 221 -9.10 12.43 0.97
C ALA A 221 -10.23 11.82 0.12
N PRO A 222 -11.30 12.55 -0.18
CA PRO A 222 -12.37 12.07 -1.04
C PRO A 222 -11.86 11.71 -2.44
N VAL A 223 -12.42 10.66 -3.03
CA VAL A 223 -12.09 10.22 -4.39
C VAL A 223 -13.29 10.44 -5.31
N ASN A 224 -13.08 11.19 -6.38
CA ASN A 224 -14.06 11.37 -7.44
C ASN A 224 -14.00 10.17 -8.40
N VAL A 225 -15.01 9.31 -8.36
CA VAL A 225 -15.10 8.11 -9.19
C VAL A 225 -15.85 8.44 -10.48
N PRO A 226 -15.19 8.47 -11.65
CA PRO A 226 -15.82 8.78 -12.91
C PRO A 226 -16.96 7.81 -13.22
N GLN A 227 -18.06 8.34 -13.73
CA GLN A 227 -19.20 7.55 -14.17
C GLN A 227 -19.23 7.47 -15.70
N ARG A 228 -19.82 6.41 -16.25
CA ARG A 228 -20.02 6.28 -17.70
C ARG A 228 -20.92 7.39 -18.25
N ARG A 229 -21.84 7.89 -17.45
CA ARG A 229 -22.75 9.01 -17.76
C ARG A 229 -23.03 9.77 -16.47
N GLY A 230 -23.18 11.09 -16.56
CA GLY A 230 -23.43 11.97 -15.42
C GLY A 230 -22.15 12.40 -14.67
N ASP A 231 -22.35 13.02 -13.52
CA ASP A 231 -21.27 13.53 -12.68
C ASP A 231 -20.52 12.40 -11.97
N PRO A 232 -19.26 12.60 -11.60
CA PRO A 232 -18.52 11.66 -10.79
C PRO A 232 -19.20 11.42 -9.42
N ILE A 233 -19.12 10.19 -8.93
CA ILE A 233 -19.56 9.89 -7.56
C ILE A 233 -18.40 10.18 -6.62
N VAL A 234 -18.66 10.97 -5.57
CA VAL A 234 -17.68 11.23 -4.50
C VAL A 234 -17.72 10.07 -3.51
N VAL A 235 -16.59 9.40 -3.33
CA VAL A 235 -16.39 8.38 -2.29
C VAL A 235 -15.51 8.99 -1.21
N ASP A 236 -16.06 9.16 0.00
CA ASP A 236 -15.43 9.83 1.14
C ASP A 236 -15.50 9.03 2.45
N THR A 237 -15.98 7.80 2.37
CA THR A 237 -16.23 6.95 3.55
C THR A 237 -15.66 5.55 3.32
N ASP A 238 -15.06 4.98 4.37
CA ASP A 238 -14.57 3.60 4.36
C ASP A 238 -15.75 2.64 4.17
N GLU A 239 -15.66 1.78 3.16
CA GLU A 239 -16.74 0.88 2.75
C GLU A 239 -16.69 -0.45 3.53
N GLU A 240 -15.49 -0.99 3.73
CA GLU A 240 -15.28 -2.33 4.25
C GLU A 240 -15.88 -2.58 5.65
N PRO A 241 -15.82 -1.65 6.62
CA PRO A 241 -16.37 -1.88 7.95
C PRO A 241 -17.87 -2.18 7.97
N PHE A 242 -18.63 -1.74 6.96
CA PHE A 242 -20.08 -1.84 6.90
C PHE A 242 -20.58 -3.03 6.07
N LYS A 243 -19.72 -3.72 5.33
CA LYS A 243 -20.10 -4.86 4.50
C LYS A 243 -20.22 -6.17 5.27
N ALA A 244 -19.44 -6.34 6.34
CA ALA A 244 -19.43 -7.59 7.10
C ALA A 244 -20.69 -7.74 7.96
N PRO A 245 -21.46 -8.82 7.80
CA PRO A 245 -22.56 -9.15 8.71
C PRO A 245 -21.99 -9.76 10.01
N LEU A 246 -21.68 -8.91 10.99
CA LEU A 246 -20.92 -9.30 12.18
C LEU A 246 -21.58 -10.44 12.97
N GLU A 247 -22.90 -10.51 12.95
CA GLU A 247 -23.68 -11.57 13.60
C GLU A 247 -23.46 -12.96 12.97
N LYS A 248 -23.00 -13.01 11.73
CA LYS A 248 -22.69 -14.27 11.02
C LYS A 248 -21.25 -14.73 11.19
N MET A 249 -20.40 -13.90 11.75
CA MET A 249 -18.96 -14.18 11.89
C MET A 249 -18.67 -15.55 12.51
N PRO A 250 -19.31 -15.95 13.62
CA PRO A 250 -19.07 -17.28 14.22
C PRO A 250 -19.48 -18.44 13.32
N THR A 251 -20.33 -18.22 12.33
CA THR A 251 -20.84 -19.26 11.42
C THR A 251 -20.06 -19.35 10.10
N LEU A 252 -19.09 -18.48 9.89
CA LEU A 252 -18.25 -18.51 8.70
C LEU A 252 -17.40 -19.77 8.66
N ARG A 253 -17.31 -20.39 7.49
CA ARG A 253 -16.48 -21.58 7.29
C ARG A 253 -15.03 -21.20 7.09
N PRO A 254 -14.07 -22.02 7.54
CA PRO A 254 -12.68 -21.85 7.19
C PRO A 254 -12.50 -21.81 5.67
N ALA A 255 -11.67 -20.88 5.19
CA ALA A 255 -11.52 -20.59 3.76
C ALA A 255 -10.31 -21.30 3.13
N PHE A 256 -9.28 -21.61 3.91
CA PHE A 256 -7.98 -22.08 3.40
C PHE A 256 -7.69 -23.55 3.75
N ASP A 257 -8.23 -24.04 4.86
CA ASP A 257 -8.16 -25.44 5.27
C ASP A 257 -9.51 -25.86 5.84
N LYS A 258 -10.06 -27.00 5.40
CA LYS A 258 -11.35 -27.51 5.88
C LYS A 258 -11.36 -27.80 7.40
N ALA A 259 -10.21 -28.15 7.94
CA ALA A 259 -10.00 -28.39 9.37
C ALA A 259 -9.41 -27.16 10.10
N GLY A 260 -9.25 -26.04 9.38
CA GLY A 260 -8.65 -24.82 9.90
C GLY A 260 -9.63 -23.91 10.64
N THR A 261 -9.15 -22.71 10.95
CA THR A 261 -9.89 -21.71 11.72
C THR A 261 -9.96 -20.35 11.01
N ILE A 262 -9.12 -20.13 9.98
CA ILE A 262 -9.03 -18.84 9.27
C ILE A 262 -10.20 -18.67 8.32
N THR A 263 -10.95 -17.60 8.51
CA THR A 263 -12.05 -17.17 7.63
C THR A 263 -11.64 -16.02 6.73
N ALA A 264 -12.44 -15.74 5.71
CA ALA A 264 -12.24 -14.63 4.76
C ALA A 264 -13.54 -13.83 4.58
#